data_297d2653b6d0ce5d0642375173570977
#
_entry.id   297d2653b6d0ce5d0642375173570977
#
_cell.length_a   1.000
_cell.length_b   1.000
_cell.length_c   1.000
_cell.angle_alpha   90.00
_cell.angle_beta   90.00
_cell.angle_gamma   90.00
#
_symmetry.space_group_name_H-M   'P 1'
#
loop_
_entity.id
_entity.type
_entity.pdbx_description
1 polymer ?
#
loop_
_entity_poly.entity_id
_entity_poly.type
_entity_poly.pdbx_seq_one_letter_code
_entity_poly.pdbx_strand_id
1 'polypeptide(L)'
;AKAPTGTGKTCAFGIPVAEHIDPEKKYPQAVIMAPTRELAQQIAEELTELTYFMPEVQVACVYGGANMEKQARRLAEGCQIVVATPGRLMDHYKHHSIDLAHVTQVVLDEADEMLNMGFYKDVRHIIELMKARKSLSMFSATISREVMDIGWLYQNNAEEITVQPREESQPKITQYMLETSGRNKLSDLAQIIIGEGYKRVMVFCDTKFNTATLANQLARLGFSVDCLHGDLSQKERNQIMQNFRDGRLAILVATDVAARGIDVSDVDAVINYDVPGDNEHYT
;
A
#
# COMPACT_ATOMS: atom_id res chain seq x y z
N ALA A 1 0.30 4.52 16.29
CA ALA A 1 1.47 5.35 15.98
C ALA A 1 1.20 6.24 14.78
N LYS A 2 1.55 7.51 14.89
CA LYS A 2 1.54 8.47 13.78
C LYS A 2 2.97 8.62 13.25
N ALA A 3 3.21 8.20 12.02
CA ALA A 3 4.53 8.27 11.41
C ALA A 3 4.44 8.36 9.89
N PRO A 4 5.25 9.18 9.23
CA PRO A 4 5.33 9.24 7.76
C PRO A 4 5.76 7.91 7.13
N THR A 5 5.53 7.77 5.83
CA THR A 5 6.05 6.63 5.04
C THR A 5 7.58 6.63 5.04
N GLY A 6 8.21 5.47 4.96
CA GLY A 6 9.68 5.34 4.95
C GLY A 6 10.37 5.49 6.31
N THR A 7 9.63 5.57 7.42
CA THR A 7 10.19 5.70 8.78
C THR A 7 10.46 4.38 9.49
N GLY A 8 10.37 3.24 8.80
CA GLY A 8 10.58 1.91 9.37
C GLY A 8 9.37 1.35 10.12
N LYS A 9 8.15 1.77 9.77
CA LYS A 9 6.91 1.28 10.39
C LYS A 9 6.80 -0.24 10.36
N THR A 10 7.12 -0.87 9.23
CA THR A 10 7.03 -2.32 9.08
C THR A 10 7.91 -3.06 10.08
N CYS A 11 9.15 -2.60 10.30
CA CYS A 11 10.01 -3.16 11.35
C CYS A 11 9.43 -2.89 12.76
N ALA A 12 8.84 -1.71 12.97
CA ALA A 12 8.30 -1.32 14.28
C ALA A 12 7.16 -2.23 14.74
N PHE A 13 6.32 -2.73 13.83
CA PHE A 13 5.31 -3.72 14.19
C PHE A 13 5.74 -5.16 13.87
N GLY A 14 6.54 -5.37 12.84
CA GLY A 14 6.94 -6.70 12.37
C GLY A 14 7.81 -7.44 13.39
N ILE A 15 8.75 -6.76 14.03
CA ILE A 15 9.62 -7.35 15.06
C ILE A 15 8.78 -7.82 16.26
N PRO A 16 7.96 -6.99 16.93
CA PRO A 16 7.11 -7.45 18.02
C PRO A 16 6.13 -8.54 17.61
N VAL A 17 5.58 -8.47 16.38
CA VAL A 17 4.70 -9.53 15.86
C VAL A 17 5.46 -10.85 15.80
N ALA A 18 6.65 -10.88 15.18
CA ALA A 18 7.45 -12.09 15.03
C ALA A 18 7.87 -12.69 16.39
N GLU A 19 8.26 -11.85 17.35
CA GLU A 19 8.68 -12.28 18.69
C GLU A 19 7.58 -12.99 19.49
N HIS A 20 6.30 -12.68 19.20
CA HIS A 20 5.15 -13.26 19.91
C HIS A 20 4.46 -14.40 19.15
N ILE A 21 5.03 -14.85 18.03
CA ILE A 21 4.52 -16.01 17.29
C ILE A 21 5.01 -17.31 17.94
N ASP A 22 4.07 -18.22 18.15
CA ASP A 22 4.36 -19.60 18.51
C ASP A 22 4.49 -20.42 17.21
N PRO A 23 5.72 -20.83 16.82
CA PRO A 23 5.95 -21.49 15.54
C PRO A 23 5.36 -22.90 15.45
N GLU A 24 5.05 -23.53 16.59
CA GLU A 24 4.46 -24.87 16.61
C GLU A 24 2.98 -24.87 16.20
N LYS A 25 2.31 -23.72 16.33
CA LYS A 25 0.88 -23.59 16.01
C LYS A 25 0.69 -23.21 14.55
N LYS A 26 -0.02 -24.05 13.81
CA LYS A 26 -0.25 -23.90 12.35
C LYS A 26 -1.55 -23.14 12.01
N TYR A 27 -1.89 -22.11 12.76
CA TYR A 27 -3.04 -21.25 12.55
C TYR A 27 -2.67 -19.77 12.65
N PRO A 28 -3.46 -18.85 12.09
CA PRO A 28 -3.20 -17.42 12.17
C PRO A 28 -3.19 -16.91 13.61
N GLN A 29 -2.09 -16.28 14.01
CA GLN A 29 -1.89 -15.66 15.32
C GLN A 29 -1.78 -14.15 15.20
N ALA A 30 -1.31 -13.67 14.06
CA ALA A 30 -1.25 -12.25 13.73
C ALA A 30 -1.91 -11.96 12.40
N VAL A 31 -2.64 -10.85 12.33
CA VAL A 31 -3.22 -10.31 11.10
C VAL A 31 -2.78 -8.87 10.93
N ILE A 32 -2.18 -8.58 9.79
CA ILE A 32 -1.81 -7.23 9.36
C ILE A 32 -2.73 -6.83 8.21
N MET A 33 -3.45 -5.73 8.33
CA MET A 33 -4.30 -5.20 7.27
C MET A 33 -3.65 -3.99 6.63
N ALA A 34 -3.70 -3.94 5.29
CA ALA A 34 -3.20 -2.84 4.47
C ALA A 34 -4.26 -2.43 3.43
N PRO A 35 -4.34 -1.14 3.04
CA PRO A 35 -5.35 -0.63 2.12
C PRO A 35 -5.23 -1.19 0.71
N THR A 36 -4.00 -1.42 0.25
CA THR A 36 -3.70 -1.80 -1.13
C THR A 36 -3.02 -3.17 -1.21
N ARG A 37 -3.11 -3.78 -2.38
CA ARG A 37 -2.47 -5.07 -2.69
C ARG A 37 -0.96 -4.95 -2.68
N GLU A 38 -0.47 -3.86 -3.23
CA GLU A 38 0.94 -3.55 -3.36
C GLU A 38 1.59 -3.44 -1.98
N LEU A 39 0.97 -2.68 -1.07
CA LEU A 39 1.45 -2.55 0.30
C LEU A 39 1.35 -3.88 1.07
N ALA A 40 0.26 -4.64 0.89
CA ALA A 40 0.13 -5.95 1.52
C ALA A 40 1.23 -6.93 1.05
N GLN A 41 1.59 -6.91 -0.23
CA GLN A 41 2.68 -7.72 -0.77
C GLN A 41 4.03 -7.28 -0.20
N GLN A 42 4.31 -5.99 -0.18
CA GLN A 42 5.53 -5.43 0.39
C GLN A 42 5.69 -5.82 1.87
N ILE A 43 4.65 -5.61 2.68
CA ILE A 43 4.67 -6.00 4.10
C ILE A 43 4.93 -7.51 4.25
N ALA A 44 4.31 -8.34 3.42
CA ALA A 44 4.51 -9.79 3.49
C ALA A 44 5.94 -10.21 3.11
N GLU A 45 6.55 -9.56 2.13
CA GLU A 45 7.96 -9.75 1.75
C GLU A 45 8.88 -9.34 2.91
N GLU A 46 8.72 -8.13 3.46
CA GLU A 46 9.51 -7.65 4.60
C GLU A 46 9.36 -8.55 5.84
N LEU A 47 8.14 -9.03 6.15
CA LEU A 47 7.93 -9.96 7.26
C LEU A 47 8.56 -11.33 7.01
N THR A 48 8.58 -11.79 5.77
CA THR A 48 9.26 -13.03 5.38
C THR A 48 10.78 -12.90 5.56
N GLU A 49 11.35 -11.74 5.25
CA GLU A 49 12.75 -11.43 5.51
C GLU A 49 13.04 -11.34 7.02
N LEU A 50 12.20 -10.65 7.78
CA LEU A 50 12.33 -10.56 9.25
C LEU A 50 12.28 -11.92 9.94
N THR A 51 11.48 -12.86 9.40
CA THR A 51 11.33 -14.21 9.95
C THR A 51 12.26 -15.25 9.29
N TYR A 52 13.27 -14.81 8.53
CA TYR A 52 14.16 -15.69 7.77
C TYR A 52 14.82 -16.77 8.63
N PHE A 53 15.18 -16.44 9.85
CA PHE A 53 15.78 -17.39 10.81
C PHE A 53 14.74 -18.15 11.66
N MET A 54 13.46 -18.04 11.32
CA MET A 54 12.35 -18.74 11.95
C MET A 54 11.61 -19.58 10.89
N PRO A 55 12.21 -20.66 10.36
CA PRO A 55 11.69 -21.37 9.19
C PRO A 55 10.32 -22.02 9.39
N GLU A 56 9.89 -22.23 10.64
CA GLU A 56 8.59 -22.75 11.00
C GLU A 56 7.48 -21.69 10.88
N VAL A 57 7.84 -20.40 10.91
CA VAL A 57 6.89 -19.28 10.79
C VAL A 57 6.60 -19.03 9.32
N GLN A 58 5.33 -19.12 8.96
CA GLN A 58 4.87 -18.90 7.61
C GLN A 58 4.04 -17.63 7.51
N VAL A 59 4.38 -16.80 6.54
CA VAL A 59 3.64 -15.58 6.19
C VAL A 59 2.77 -15.86 4.98
N ALA A 60 1.46 -15.61 5.08
CA ALA A 60 0.53 -15.68 3.96
C ALA A 60 0.06 -14.27 3.59
N CYS A 61 0.00 -13.98 2.29
CA CYS A 61 -0.52 -12.72 1.77
C CYS A 61 -1.81 -12.96 0.98
N VAL A 62 -2.91 -12.28 1.37
CA VAL A 62 -4.21 -12.41 0.72
C VAL A 62 -4.77 -11.05 0.30
N TYR A 63 -5.02 -10.89 -1.00
CA TYR A 63 -5.48 -9.63 -1.58
C TYR A 63 -6.38 -9.85 -2.79
N GLY A 64 -7.22 -8.88 -3.10
CA GLY A 64 -8.15 -8.94 -4.21
C GLY A 64 -7.47 -8.98 -5.58
N GLY A 65 -8.12 -9.58 -6.59
CA GLY A 65 -7.61 -9.67 -7.97
C GLY A 65 -6.64 -10.83 -8.23
N ALA A 66 -6.12 -11.48 -7.18
CA ALA A 66 -5.38 -12.74 -7.32
C ALA A 66 -6.32 -13.96 -7.21
N ASN A 67 -5.81 -15.12 -7.63
CA ASN A 67 -6.57 -16.36 -7.60
C ASN A 67 -6.91 -16.79 -6.17
N MET A 68 -8.19 -16.85 -5.86
CA MET A 68 -8.73 -17.18 -4.53
C MET A 68 -8.33 -18.58 -4.06
N GLU A 69 -8.38 -19.57 -4.96
CA GLU A 69 -8.05 -20.96 -4.62
C GLU A 69 -6.58 -21.13 -4.25
N LYS A 70 -5.67 -20.42 -4.96
CA LYS A 70 -4.24 -20.45 -4.60
C LYS A 70 -4.00 -19.87 -3.22
N GLN A 71 -4.67 -18.76 -2.90
CA GLN A 71 -4.58 -18.16 -1.56
C GLN A 71 -5.18 -19.09 -0.51
N ALA A 72 -6.34 -19.71 -0.77
CA ALA A 72 -6.95 -20.67 0.14
C ALA A 72 -6.04 -21.88 0.41
N ARG A 73 -5.37 -22.42 -0.62
CA ARG A 73 -4.40 -23.51 -0.44
C ARG A 73 -3.23 -23.08 0.45
N ARG A 74 -2.69 -21.87 0.22
CA ARG A 74 -1.60 -21.34 1.05
C ARG A 74 -2.01 -21.17 2.52
N LEU A 75 -3.24 -20.70 2.77
CA LEU A 75 -3.80 -20.63 4.12
C LEU A 75 -3.97 -22.03 4.75
N ALA A 76 -4.41 -23.01 3.97
CA ALA A 76 -4.61 -24.39 4.42
C ALA A 76 -3.31 -25.15 4.74
N GLU A 77 -2.18 -24.77 4.13
CA GLU A 77 -0.86 -25.29 4.46
C GLU A 77 -0.42 -24.90 5.88
N GLY A 78 -1.10 -23.91 6.48
CA GLY A 78 -0.82 -23.35 7.79
C GLY A 78 0.07 -22.12 7.71
N CYS A 79 -0.35 -21.07 8.39
CA CYS A 79 0.43 -19.84 8.51
C CYS A 79 0.14 -19.20 9.85
N GLN A 80 1.13 -18.56 10.42
CA GLN A 80 1.01 -17.86 11.70
C GLN A 80 0.74 -16.37 11.50
N ILE A 81 1.23 -15.80 10.41
CA ILE A 81 1.07 -14.39 10.08
C ILE A 81 0.29 -14.28 8.77
N VAL A 82 -0.75 -13.47 8.77
CA VAL A 82 -1.55 -13.17 7.57
C VAL A 82 -1.50 -11.68 7.29
N VAL A 83 -1.04 -11.31 6.10
CA VAL A 83 -1.10 -9.94 5.59
C VAL A 83 -2.25 -9.86 4.58
N ALA A 84 -3.13 -8.90 4.71
CA ALA A 84 -4.37 -8.90 3.94
C ALA A 84 -4.86 -7.51 3.53
N THR A 85 -5.57 -7.44 2.40
CA THR A 85 -6.53 -6.36 2.17
C THR A 85 -7.88 -6.72 2.80
N PRO A 86 -8.61 -5.76 3.41
CA PRO A 86 -9.82 -6.07 4.20
C PRO A 86 -10.86 -6.88 3.45
N GLY A 87 -11.23 -6.46 2.22
CA GLY A 87 -12.26 -7.16 1.43
C GLY A 87 -11.90 -8.62 1.15
N ARG A 88 -10.64 -8.92 0.77
CA ARG A 88 -10.21 -10.29 0.48
C ARG A 88 -10.13 -11.15 1.75
N LEU A 89 -9.75 -10.58 2.88
CA LEU A 89 -9.77 -11.29 4.15
C LEU A 89 -11.20 -11.70 4.52
N MET A 90 -12.16 -10.80 4.32
CA MET A 90 -13.58 -11.11 4.50
C MET A 90 -14.09 -12.20 3.54
N ASP A 91 -13.66 -12.20 2.28
CA ASP A 91 -14.00 -13.26 1.33
C ASP A 91 -13.49 -14.62 1.82
N HIS A 92 -12.22 -14.71 2.25
CA HIS A 92 -11.67 -15.95 2.82
C HIS A 92 -12.40 -16.39 4.08
N TYR A 93 -12.78 -15.47 4.95
CA TYR A 93 -13.56 -15.79 6.14
C TYR A 93 -14.95 -16.33 5.78
N LYS A 94 -15.67 -15.68 4.87
CA LYS A 94 -17.01 -16.13 4.38
C LYS A 94 -16.96 -17.51 3.71
N HIS A 95 -15.86 -17.82 3.04
CA HIS A 95 -15.65 -19.13 2.39
C HIS A 95 -15.00 -20.16 3.31
N HIS A 96 -14.88 -19.87 4.61
CA HIS A 96 -14.27 -20.75 5.61
C HIS A 96 -12.84 -21.23 5.24
N SER A 97 -12.10 -20.41 4.47
CA SER A 97 -10.72 -20.69 4.09
C SER A 97 -9.71 -20.19 5.15
N ILE A 98 -10.16 -19.42 6.11
CA ILE A 98 -9.38 -18.91 7.23
C ILE A 98 -10.21 -18.89 8.51
N ASP A 99 -9.57 -19.25 9.63
CA ASP A 99 -10.13 -19.07 10.97
C ASP A 99 -9.39 -17.93 11.68
N LEU A 100 -10.15 -16.94 12.16
CA LEU A 100 -9.65 -15.78 12.86
C LEU A 100 -9.80 -15.86 14.39
N ALA A 101 -10.36 -16.96 14.90
CA ALA A 101 -10.68 -17.11 16.33
C ALA A 101 -9.43 -17.10 17.24
N HIS A 102 -8.29 -17.50 16.69
CA HIS A 102 -7.02 -17.62 17.43
C HIS A 102 -6.08 -16.42 17.25
N VAL A 103 -6.47 -15.42 16.47
CA VAL A 103 -5.66 -14.22 16.24
C VAL A 103 -5.54 -13.40 17.50
N THR A 104 -4.31 -13.22 17.97
CA THR A 104 -3.99 -12.47 19.20
C THR A 104 -3.45 -11.08 18.90
N GLN A 105 -2.86 -10.86 17.73
CA GLN A 105 -2.24 -9.61 17.35
C GLN A 105 -2.86 -9.07 16.05
N VAL A 106 -3.26 -7.81 16.06
CA VAL A 106 -3.83 -7.14 14.90
C VAL A 106 -3.07 -5.84 14.65
N VAL A 107 -2.67 -5.63 13.40
CA VAL A 107 -2.03 -4.41 12.95
C VAL A 107 -2.85 -3.81 11.80
N LEU A 108 -3.11 -2.52 11.86
CA LEU A 108 -3.64 -1.73 10.75
C LEU A 108 -2.51 -0.82 10.27
N ASP A 109 -2.01 -1.04 9.07
CA ASP A 109 -1.04 -0.14 8.45
C ASP A 109 -1.73 0.75 7.41
N GLU A 110 -1.32 2.01 7.35
CA GLU A 110 -2.02 3.08 6.62
C GLU A 110 -3.53 3.09 6.95
N ALA A 111 -3.83 3.12 8.26
CA ALA A 111 -5.20 3.00 8.75
C ALA A 111 -6.12 4.10 8.20
N ASP A 112 -5.65 5.36 8.16
CA ASP A 112 -6.34 6.50 7.57
C ASP A 112 -6.73 6.22 6.11
N GLU A 113 -5.80 5.74 5.33
CA GLU A 113 -6.00 5.43 3.92
C GLU A 113 -7.03 4.30 3.73
N MET A 114 -6.92 3.25 4.53
CA MET A 114 -7.85 2.12 4.51
C MET A 114 -9.29 2.57 4.80
N LEU A 115 -9.46 3.48 5.75
CA LEU A 115 -10.77 4.01 6.12
C LEU A 115 -11.31 4.99 5.07
N ASN A 116 -10.44 5.84 4.48
CA ASN A 116 -10.79 6.74 3.37
C ASN A 116 -11.25 5.98 2.11
N MET A 117 -10.68 4.79 1.86
CA MET A 117 -11.14 3.91 0.79
C MET A 117 -12.50 3.23 1.07
N GLY A 118 -13.12 3.49 2.21
CA GLY A 118 -14.44 2.98 2.57
C GLY A 118 -14.42 1.63 3.28
N PHE A 119 -13.27 1.12 3.69
CA PHE A 119 -13.15 -0.17 4.40
C PHE A 119 -13.52 -0.09 5.89
N TYR A 120 -14.04 1.04 6.38
CA TYR A 120 -14.38 1.22 7.80
C TYR A 120 -15.24 0.09 8.36
N LYS A 121 -16.31 -0.29 7.64
CA LYS A 121 -17.21 -1.38 8.08
C LYS A 121 -16.54 -2.74 8.07
N ASP A 122 -15.75 -3.02 7.05
CA ASP A 122 -15.05 -4.30 6.90
C ASP A 122 -13.98 -4.45 7.99
N VAL A 123 -13.18 -3.42 8.23
CA VAL A 123 -12.15 -3.40 9.27
C VAL A 123 -12.77 -3.63 10.64
N ARG A 124 -13.83 -2.92 10.99
CA ARG A 124 -14.53 -3.14 12.25
C ARG A 124 -15.02 -4.58 12.40
N HIS A 125 -15.71 -5.09 11.39
CA HIS A 125 -16.23 -6.44 11.42
C HIS A 125 -15.12 -7.49 11.58
N ILE A 126 -14.02 -7.33 10.84
CA ILE A 126 -12.84 -8.20 10.95
C ILE A 126 -12.27 -8.18 12.38
N ILE A 127 -12.11 -6.99 12.98
CA ILE A 127 -11.62 -6.86 14.35
C ILE A 127 -12.56 -7.57 15.35
N GLU A 128 -13.87 -7.49 15.15
CA GLU A 128 -14.88 -8.13 15.99
C GLU A 128 -14.88 -9.67 15.90
N LEU A 129 -14.42 -10.22 14.78
CA LEU A 129 -14.26 -11.68 14.59
C LEU A 129 -13.06 -12.23 15.38
N MET A 130 -12.05 -11.43 15.63
CA MET A 130 -10.81 -11.82 16.32
C MET A 130 -10.96 -11.73 17.85
N LYS A 131 -11.75 -12.62 18.42
CA LYS A 131 -12.12 -12.57 19.84
C LYS A 131 -10.96 -12.86 20.81
N ALA A 132 -9.94 -13.58 20.36
CA ALA A 132 -8.73 -13.85 21.14
C ALA A 132 -7.73 -12.68 21.13
N ARG A 133 -8.04 -11.59 20.41
CA ARG A 133 -7.15 -10.43 20.25
C ARG A 133 -6.72 -9.86 21.60
N LYS A 134 -5.41 -9.75 21.78
CA LYS A 134 -4.74 -9.15 22.92
C LYS A 134 -4.21 -7.74 22.61
N SER A 135 -3.82 -7.52 21.36
CA SER A 135 -3.29 -6.22 20.93
C SER A 135 -3.89 -5.78 19.59
N LEU A 136 -4.09 -4.48 19.46
CA LEU A 136 -4.42 -3.79 18.21
C LEU A 136 -3.48 -2.60 18.08
N SER A 137 -2.62 -2.64 17.08
CA SER A 137 -1.71 -1.56 16.74
C SER A 137 -2.19 -0.87 15.45
N MET A 138 -2.18 0.45 15.45
CA MET A 138 -2.56 1.23 14.28
C MET A 138 -1.40 2.14 13.90
N PHE A 139 -1.04 2.10 12.62
CA PHE A 139 -0.05 2.96 11.99
C PHE A 139 -0.74 3.81 10.94
N SER A 140 -0.53 5.12 10.99
CA SER A 140 -1.23 6.09 10.15
C SER A 140 -0.37 7.32 9.94
N ALA A 141 -0.49 7.97 8.80
CA ALA A 141 0.11 9.28 8.58
C ALA A 141 -0.73 10.38 9.22
N THR A 142 -2.04 10.23 9.19
CA THR A 142 -3.01 11.18 9.76
C THR A 142 -3.90 10.52 10.81
N ILE A 143 -4.45 11.33 11.72
CA ILE A 143 -5.39 10.86 12.75
C ILE A 143 -6.77 11.41 12.38
N SER A 144 -7.45 10.71 11.47
CA SER A 144 -8.84 11.04 11.12
C SER A 144 -9.81 10.66 12.24
N ARG A 145 -11.05 11.15 12.15
CA ARG A 145 -12.10 10.79 13.11
C ARG A 145 -12.35 9.29 13.13
N GLU A 146 -12.38 8.66 11.96
CA GLU A 146 -12.60 7.22 11.82
C GLU A 146 -11.47 6.40 12.45
N VAL A 147 -10.21 6.85 12.33
CA VAL A 147 -9.05 6.22 13.00
C VAL A 147 -9.22 6.31 14.51
N MET A 148 -9.62 7.48 15.02
CA MET A 148 -9.89 7.66 16.46
C MET A 148 -11.04 6.77 16.95
N ASP A 149 -12.12 6.65 16.18
CA ASP A 149 -13.27 5.80 16.52
C ASP A 149 -12.88 4.33 16.64
N ILE A 150 -12.04 3.81 15.72
CA ILE A 150 -11.49 2.45 15.82
C ILE A 150 -10.64 2.31 17.07
N GLY A 151 -9.80 3.30 17.36
CA GLY A 151 -8.96 3.31 18.58
C GLY A 151 -9.80 3.23 19.85
N TRP A 152 -10.78 4.10 19.99
CA TRP A 152 -11.64 4.14 21.19
C TRP A 152 -12.49 2.88 21.37
N LEU A 153 -12.95 2.28 20.27
CA LEU A 153 -13.81 1.10 20.34
C LEU A 153 -13.02 -0.20 20.64
N TYR A 154 -11.79 -0.30 20.17
CA TYR A 154 -11.11 -1.60 20.11
C TYR A 154 -9.73 -1.64 20.76
N GLN A 155 -9.15 -0.50 21.15
CA GLN A 155 -7.89 -0.45 21.89
C GLN A 155 -8.16 -0.22 23.39
N ASN A 156 -7.36 -0.87 24.22
CA ASN A 156 -7.39 -0.67 25.66
C ASN A 156 -6.07 -0.05 26.11
N ASN A 157 -6.12 1.07 26.82
CA ASN A 157 -4.94 1.80 27.31
C ASN A 157 -3.91 2.05 26.18
N ALA A 158 -4.38 2.51 25.02
CA ALA A 158 -3.53 2.75 23.88
C ALA A 158 -2.52 3.86 24.19
N GLU A 159 -1.28 3.60 23.85
CA GLU A 159 -0.21 4.60 23.88
C GLU A 159 -0.10 5.25 22.51
N GLU A 160 -0.16 6.58 22.47
CA GLU A 160 0.02 7.33 21.22
C GLU A 160 1.49 7.67 21.05
N ILE A 161 2.08 7.18 19.98
CA ILE A 161 3.45 7.46 19.60
C ILE A 161 3.42 8.29 18.32
N THR A 162 3.91 9.53 18.38
CA THR A 162 4.05 10.40 17.22
C THR A 162 5.51 10.55 16.87
N VAL A 163 5.89 10.12 15.67
CA VAL A 163 7.20 10.34 15.10
C VAL A 163 7.15 11.57 14.20
N GLN A 164 7.81 12.63 14.61
CA GLN A 164 8.02 13.78 13.75
C GLN A 164 9.25 13.53 12.87
N PRO A 165 9.18 13.77 11.56
CA PRO A 165 10.36 13.69 10.71
C PRO A 165 11.39 14.70 11.26
N ARG A 166 12.63 14.25 11.47
CA ARG A 166 13.72 15.21 11.72
C ARG A 166 13.91 16.03 10.45
N GLU A 167 14.09 17.34 10.57
CA GLU A 167 14.34 18.23 9.41
C GLU A 167 15.50 17.73 8.54
N GLU A 168 16.51 17.10 9.15
CA GLU A 168 17.66 16.51 8.47
C GLU A 168 17.33 15.21 7.71
N SER A 169 16.24 14.53 8.02
CA SER A 169 15.83 13.26 7.39
C SER A 169 14.75 13.45 6.33
N GLN A 170 14.23 14.65 6.16
CA GLN A 170 13.32 14.92 5.06
C GLN A 170 14.10 14.95 3.74
N PRO A 171 13.69 14.15 2.73
CA PRO A 171 14.30 14.26 1.42
C PRO A 171 14.13 15.70 0.93
N LYS A 172 15.22 16.32 0.49
CA LYS A 172 15.20 17.67 -0.10
C LYS A 172 14.53 17.58 -1.47
N ILE A 173 13.21 17.60 -1.49
CA ILE A 173 12.44 17.62 -2.73
C ILE A 173 12.31 19.06 -3.18
N THR A 174 12.86 19.39 -4.34
CA THR A 174 12.64 20.69 -4.96
C THR A 174 11.30 20.65 -5.68
N GLN A 175 10.41 21.56 -5.31
CA GLN A 175 9.08 21.64 -5.90
C GLN A 175 8.99 22.81 -6.86
N TYR A 176 8.37 22.57 -8.02
CA TYR A 176 8.14 23.55 -9.05
C TYR A 176 6.66 23.59 -9.41
N MET A 177 6.17 24.76 -9.74
CA MET A 177 4.84 24.96 -10.29
C MET A 177 4.95 25.57 -11.69
N LEU A 178 4.28 24.95 -12.66
CA LEU A 178 4.19 25.46 -14.01
C LEU A 178 2.76 25.86 -14.32
N GLU A 179 2.55 27.14 -14.66
CA GLU A 179 1.30 27.59 -15.23
C GLU A 179 1.26 27.27 -16.72
N THR A 180 0.27 26.51 -17.14
CA THR A 180 0.09 26.08 -18.54
C THR A 180 -1.36 26.16 -18.96
N SER A 181 -1.60 26.29 -20.27
CA SER A 181 -2.94 26.16 -20.85
C SER A 181 -3.25 24.69 -21.16
N GLY A 182 -4.53 24.31 -21.10
CA GLY A 182 -4.93 22.94 -21.42
C GLY A 182 -4.48 22.44 -22.80
N ARG A 183 -4.27 23.33 -23.77
CA ARG A 183 -3.77 22.97 -25.11
C ARG A 183 -2.27 22.64 -25.13
N ASN A 184 -1.50 23.25 -24.26
CA ASN A 184 -0.05 23.11 -24.21
C ASN A 184 0.42 22.05 -23.19
N LYS A 185 -0.45 21.63 -22.27
CA LYS A 185 -0.14 20.80 -21.11
C LYS A 185 0.66 19.54 -21.48
N LEU A 186 0.30 18.85 -22.58
CA LEU A 186 1.04 17.68 -23.07
C LEU A 186 2.42 18.05 -23.61
N SER A 187 2.50 19.12 -24.41
CA SER A 187 3.78 19.56 -24.99
C SER A 187 4.74 20.06 -23.92
N ASP A 188 4.23 20.78 -22.93
CA ASP A 188 5.01 21.29 -21.82
C ASP A 188 5.56 20.13 -20.95
N LEU A 189 4.72 19.12 -20.66
CA LEU A 189 5.15 17.90 -19.99
C LEU A 189 6.29 17.20 -20.76
N ALA A 190 6.13 16.99 -22.06
CA ALA A 190 7.14 16.36 -22.88
C ALA A 190 8.44 17.16 -22.93
N GLN A 191 8.35 18.49 -23.03
CA GLN A 191 9.52 19.38 -23.01
C GLN A 191 10.27 19.37 -21.68
N ILE A 192 9.55 19.33 -20.55
CA ILE A 192 10.17 19.20 -19.21
C ILE A 192 10.95 17.89 -19.12
N ILE A 193 10.31 16.75 -19.47
CA ILE A 193 10.96 15.44 -19.38
C ILE A 193 12.22 15.37 -20.23
N ILE A 194 12.16 15.91 -21.46
CA ILE A 194 13.31 15.93 -22.38
C ILE A 194 14.36 16.94 -21.94
N GLY A 195 13.94 18.15 -21.58
CA GLY A 195 14.83 19.27 -21.24
C GLY A 195 15.67 19.01 -19.99
N GLU A 196 15.06 18.40 -18.98
CA GLU A 196 15.74 18.01 -17.73
C GLU A 196 16.48 16.68 -17.84
N GLY A 197 16.26 15.93 -18.94
CA GLY A 197 16.89 14.64 -19.17
C GLY A 197 16.43 13.53 -18.23
N TYR A 198 15.21 13.64 -17.68
CA TYR A 198 14.64 12.63 -16.79
C TYR A 198 14.51 11.27 -17.47
N LYS A 199 14.94 10.24 -16.76
CA LYS A 199 14.92 8.84 -17.25
C LYS A 199 13.81 8.02 -16.61
N ARG A 200 13.37 8.38 -15.40
CA ARG A 200 12.34 7.67 -14.67
C ARG A 200 11.38 8.66 -14.02
N VAL A 201 10.18 8.74 -14.55
CA VAL A 201 9.17 9.74 -14.15
C VAL A 201 7.87 9.09 -13.78
N MET A 202 7.28 9.51 -12.66
CA MET A 202 5.88 9.21 -12.32
C MET A 202 5.01 10.41 -12.66
N VAL A 203 3.88 10.18 -13.33
CA VAL A 203 2.92 11.23 -13.69
C VAL A 203 1.56 10.87 -13.12
N PHE A 204 0.98 11.77 -12.31
CA PHE A 204 -0.31 11.57 -11.68
C PHE A 204 -1.42 12.27 -12.44
N CYS A 205 -2.53 11.55 -12.67
CA CYS A 205 -3.77 12.04 -13.25
C CYS A 205 -4.95 11.74 -12.31
N ASP A 206 -5.99 12.57 -12.38
CA ASP A 206 -7.17 12.48 -11.53
C ASP A 206 -8.10 11.29 -11.87
N THR A 207 -8.15 10.89 -13.15
CA THR A 207 -9.06 9.85 -13.63
C THR A 207 -8.35 8.75 -14.42
N LYS A 208 -8.90 7.53 -14.38
CA LYS A 208 -8.42 6.42 -15.20
C LYS A 208 -8.45 6.72 -16.71
N PHE A 209 -9.45 7.49 -17.16
CA PHE A 209 -9.58 7.91 -18.55
C PHE A 209 -8.43 8.83 -18.95
N ASN A 210 -8.14 9.85 -18.14
CA ASN A 210 -7.03 10.78 -18.37
C ASN A 210 -5.68 10.05 -18.32
N THR A 211 -5.51 9.12 -17.38
CA THR A 211 -4.31 8.27 -17.25
C THR A 211 -4.02 7.50 -18.52
N ALA A 212 -5.00 6.76 -19.05
CA ALA A 212 -4.85 5.99 -20.28
C ALA A 212 -4.65 6.89 -21.51
N THR A 213 -5.37 8.02 -21.58
CA THR A 213 -5.26 8.98 -22.66
C THR A 213 -3.88 9.60 -22.72
N LEU A 214 -3.36 10.07 -21.58
CA LEU A 214 -2.03 10.68 -21.49
C LEU A 214 -0.93 9.68 -21.83
N ALA A 215 -1.00 8.44 -21.33
CA ALA A 215 -0.04 7.39 -21.68
C ALA A 215 0.00 7.13 -23.20
N ASN A 216 -1.17 7.02 -23.84
CA ASN A 216 -1.25 6.85 -25.30
C ASN A 216 -0.67 8.05 -26.06
N GLN A 217 -0.88 9.27 -25.59
CA GLN A 217 -0.33 10.46 -26.22
C GLN A 217 1.20 10.53 -26.09
N LEU A 218 1.74 10.23 -24.92
CA LEU A 218 3.18 10.16 -24.68
C LEU A 218 3.84 9.03 -25.50
N ALA A 219 3.19 7.87 -25.62
CA ALA A 219 3.67 6.78 -26.47
C ALA A 219 3.77 7.21 -27.96
N ARG A 220 2.80 7.98 -28.47
CA ARG A 220 2.84 8.53 -29.84
C ARG A 220 3.98 9.54 -30.04
N LEU A 221 4.42 10.20 -28.97
CA LEU A 221 5.60 11.07 -28.99
C LEU A 221 6.92 10.31 -28.86
N GLY A 222 6.88 8.97 -28.75
CA GLY A 222 8.05 8.10 -28.72
C GLY A 222 8.59 7.78 -27.34
N PHE A 223 7.87 8.13 -26.26
CA PHE A 223 8.28 7.76 -24.90
C PHE A 223 7.98 6.30 -24.60
N SER A 224 8.86 5.66 -23.83
CA SER A 224 8.59 4.36 -23.21
C SER A 224 7.70 4.59 -21.99
N VAL A 225 6.40 4.38 -22.15
CA VAL A 225 5.38 4.73 -21.15
C VAL A 225 4.32 3.66 -21.03
N ASP A 226 3.79 3.47 -19.82
CA ASP A 226 2.60 2.68 -19.56
C ASP A 226 1.74 3.35 -18.47
N CYS A 227 0.52 2.86 -18.25
CA CYS A 227 -0.39 3.44 -17.29
C CYS A 227 -0.84 2.46 -16.23
N LEU A 228 -1.14 2.98 -15.02
CA LEU A 228 -1.60 2.20 -13.88
C LEU A 228 -2.92 2.78 -13.35
N HIS A 229 -4.01 2.00 -13.46
CA HIS A 229 -5.33 2.38 -12.98
C HIS A 229 -6.16 1.17 -12.54
N GLY A 230 -7.29 1.41 -11.89
CA GLY A 230 -8.09 0.37 -11.23
C GLY A 230 -8.69 -0.71 -12.14
N ASP A 231 -8.83 -0.46 -13.45
CA ASP A 231 -9.45 -1.43 -14.39
C ASP A 231 -8.45 -2.50 -14.89
N LEU A 232 -7.16 -2.35 -14.61
CA LEU A 232 -6.14 -3.31 -15.02
C LEU A 232 -6.23 -4.59 -14.18
N SER A 233 -6.03 -5.73 -14.82
CA SER A 233 -5.86 -6.99 -14.11
C SER A 233 -4.58 -6.97 -13.25
N GLN A 234 -4.56 -7.79 -12.20
CA GLN A 234 -3.39 -7.86 -11.31
C GLN A 234 -2.12 -8.31 -12.06
N LYS A 235 -2.26 -9.17 -13.06
CA LYS A 235 -1.14 -9.61 -13.90
C LYS A 235 -0.53 -8.45 -14.69
N GLU A 236 -1.37 -7.61 -15.30
CA GLU A 236 -0.94 -6.43 -16.04
C GLU A 236 -0.26 -5.42 -15.10
N ARG A 237 -0.87 -5.13 -13.95
CA ARG A 237 -0.28 -4.24 -12.93
C ARG A 237 1.11 -4.69 -12.50
N ASN A 238 1.26 -5.97 -12.16
CA ASN A 238 2.54 -6.53 -11.75
C ASN A 238 3.59 -6.42 -12.87
N GLN A 239 3.20 -6.67 -14.12
CA GLN A 239 4.09 -6.56 -15.27
C GLN A 239 4.54 -5.11 -15.51
N ILE A 240 3.62 -4.15 -15.43
CA ILE A 240 3.90 -2.72 -15.61
C ILE A 240 4.85 -2.26 -14.50
N MET A 241 4.54 -2.59 -13.24
CA MET A 241 5.38 -2.23 -12.11
C MET A 241 6.79 -2.84 -12.20
N GLN A 242 6.89 -4.10 -12.61
CA GLN A 242 8.18 -4.75 -12.82
C GLN A 242 8.97 -4.04 -13.93
N ASN A 243 8.32 -3.71 -15.05
CA ASN A 243 8.97 -3.00 -16.15
C ASN A 243 9.46 -1.60 -15.73
N PHE A 244 8.69 -0.92 -14.87
CA PHE A 244 9.07 0.40 -14.34
C PHE A 244 10.24 0.28 -13.35
N ARG A 245 10.21 -0.68 -12.43
CA ARG A 245 11.32 -0.95 -11.49
C ARG A 245 12.62 -1.33 -12.21
N ASP A 246 12.51 -2.14 -13.27
CA ASP A 246 13.66 -2.56 -14.08
C ASP A 246 14.19 -1.47 -15.04
N GLY A 247 13.56 -0.29 -15.09
CA GLY A 247 13.93 0.81 -15.98
C GLY A 247 13.60 0.56 -17.45
N ARG A 248 12.75 -0.43 -17.76
CA ARG A 248 12.25 -0.69 -19.13
C ARG A 248 11.17 0.30 -19.56
N LEU A 249 10.49 0.90 -18.60
CA LEU A 249 9.59 2.02 -18.77
C LEU A 249 10.23 3.29 -18.20
N ALA A 250 10.24 4.35 -19.01
CA ALA A 250 10.73 5.66 -18.59
C ALA A 250 9.64 6.44 -17.84
N ILE A 251 8.39 6.28 -18.23
CA ILE A 251 7.27 7.03 -17.66
C ILE A 251 6.19 6.06 -17.18
N LEU A 252 5.75 6.24 -15.95
CA LEU A 252 4.56 5.59 -15.40
C LEU A 252 3.48 6.64 -15.16
N VAL A 253 2.37 6.55 -15.89
CA VAL A 253 1.20 7.41 -15.66
C VAL A 253 0.22 6.68 -14.76
N ALA A 254 -0.18 7.27 -13.64
CA ALA A 254 -1.01 6.58 -12.65
C ALA A 254 -2.12 7.48 -12.09
N THR A 255 -3.19 6.86 -11.60
CA THR A 255 -4.11 7.54 -10.69
C THR A 255 -3.56 7.46 -9.26
N ASP A 256 -3.86 8.44 -8.42
CA ASP A 256 -3.43 8.47 -7.01
C ASP A 256 -3.78 7.15 -6.29
N VAL A 257 -5.02 6.68 -6.45
CA VAL A 257 -5.48 5.43 -5.83
C VAL A 257 -4.69 4.21 -6.31
N ALA A 258 -4.32 4.16 -7.59
CA ALA A 258 -3.60 3.01 -8.14
C ALA A 258 -2.12 3.03 -7.80
N ALA A 259 -1.55 4.18 -7.50
CA ALA A 259 -0.14 4.34 -7.15
C ALA A 259 0.13 4.27 -5.64
N ARG A 260 -0.91 4.21 -4.82
CA ARG A 260 -0.75 4.09 -3.36
C ARG A 260 0.00 2.83 -2.97
N GLY A 261 0.93 2.98 -2.03
CA GLY A 261 1.79 1.89 -1.57
C GLY A 261 2.84 1.42 -2.60
N ILE A 262 3.04 2.19 -3.68
CA ILE A 262 4.14 1.93 -4.62
C ILE A 262 5.41 2.53 -4.04
N ASP A 263 6.35 1.67 -3.71
CA ASP A 263 7.73 2.07 -3.42
C ASP A 263 8.60 1.76 -4.64
N VAL A 264 9.17 2.81 -5.22
CA VAL A 264 10.13 2.72 -6.33
C VAL A 264 11.27 3.67 -6.04
N SER A 265 12.45 3.11 -5.87
CA SER A 265 13.70 3.87 -5.78
C SER A 265 14.08 4.49 -7.13
N ASP A 266 14.90 5.52 -7.08
CA ASP A 266 15.52 6.16 -8.25
C ASP A 266 14.52 6.80 -9.25
N VAL A 267 13.44 7.40 -8.76
CA VAL A 267 12.55 8.24 -9.55
C VAL A 267 13.15 9.65 -9.64
N ASP A 268 13.38 10.14 -10.86
CA ASP A 268 13.97 11.45 -11.10
C ASP A 268 12.99 12.59 -10.82
N ALA A 269 11.72 12.38 -11.19
CA ALA A 269 10.66 13.36 -11.01
C ALA A 269 9.29 12.74 -10.80
N VAL A 270 8.49 13.38 -9.95
CA VAL A 270 7.06 13.14 -9.80
C VAL A 270 6.32 14.36 -10.32
N ILE A 271 5.37 14.16 -11.23
CA ILE A 271 4.66 15.25 -11.90
C ILE A 271 3.16 15.08 -11.69
N ASN A 272 2.54 15.99 -10.96
CA ASN A 272 1.10 16.07 -10.84
C ASN A 272 0.55 16.73 -12.11
N TYR A 273 0.16 15.92 -13.10
CA TYR A 273 -0.42 16.40 -14.34
C TYR A 273 -1.79 17.02 -14.09
N ASP A 274 -2.61 16.38 -13.27
CA ASP A 274 -3.81 16.97 -12.72
C ASP A 274 -3.56 17.28 -11.23
N VAL A 275 -4.06 18.41 -10.76
CA VAL A 275 -3.91 18.78 -9.34
C VAL A 275 -4.85 17.90 -8.53
N PRO A 276 -4.36 17.16 -7.53
CA PRO A 276 -5.21 16.36 -6.66
C PRO A 276 -6.31 17.20 -6.01
N GLY A 277 -7.51 16.63 -5.90
CA GLY A 277 -8.64 17.30 -5.23
C GLY A 277 -8.47 17.38 -3.71
N ASP A 278 -7.53 16.66 -3.16
CA ASP A 278 -7.21 16.59 -1.73
C ASP A 278 -5.75 17.00 -1.49
N ASN A 279 -5.56 17.97 -0.60
CA ASN A 279 -4.22 18.49 -0.27
C ASN A 279 -3.34 17.46 0.47
N GLU A 280 -3.91 16.46 1.11
CA GLU A 280 -3.18 15.43 1.86
C GLU A 280 -2.36 14.50 0.93
N HIS A 281 -2.72 14.42 -0.34
CA HIS A 281 -2.03 13.59 -1.34
C HIS A 281 -1.08 14.37 -2.26
N TYR A 282 -0.92 15.66 -2.01
CA TYR A 282 -0.08 16.51 -2.87
C TYR A 282 1.42 16.45 -2.52
N THR A 283 1.77 16.06 -1.30
CA THR A 283 3.16 16.10 -0.79
C THR A 283 3.73 14.71 -0.58
#